data_e591d2abf6fc19c2ac613543ec7a869c
#
_entry.id   e591d2abf6fc19c2ac613543ec7a869c
#
_cell.length_a   1.000
_cell.length_b   1.000
_cell.length_c   1.000
_cell.angle_alpha   90.00
_cell.angle_beta   90.00
_cell.angle_gamma   90.00
#
_symmetry.space_group_name_H-M   'P 1'
#
loop_
_entity.id
_entity.type
_entity.pdbx_description
1 polymer ?
#
loop_
_entity_poly.entity_id
_entity_poly.type
_entity_poly.pdbx_seq_one_letter_code
_entity_poly.pdbx_strand_id
1 'polypeptide(L)'
;MPINKKTKIIIASVGVVAVTVVVILYLSVWRWDTVTYTTNDFSDDYVSFDDPTCNVAGINLHGEILTYVTEDDSVYDYASGEYILADLEYAGDLENIKAIILEIDSYGGSPVASEELANFIKTIDKPVIAMVRGAAASGAYWVAS
;
A
#
# COMPACT_ATOMS: atom_id res chain seq x y z
N MET A 1 -3.36 59.86 13.31
CA MET A 1 -2.62 59.68 14.56
C MET A 1 -1.49 58.68 14.29
N PRO A 2 -0.20 59.01 14.37
CA PRO A 2 0.88 58.08 14.03
C PRO A 2 1.01 57.01 15.13
N ILE A 3 1.02 55.72 14.69
CA ILE A 3 1.16 54.56 15.59
C ILE A 3 2.55 54.57 16.23
N ASN A 4 2.59 54.49 17.57
CA ASN A 4 3.82 54.53 18.36
C ASN A 4 4.76 53.34 17.96
N LYS A 5 6.09 53.60 18.03
CA LYS A 5 7.13 52.61 17.66
C LYS A 5 6.99 51.28 18.43
N LYS A 6 6.59 51.34 19.71
CA LYS A 6 6.30 50.12 20.52
C LYS A 6 5.10 49.35 20.00
N THR A 7 4.03 50.01 19.55
CA THR A 7 2.83 49.36 18.98
C THR A 7 3.14 48.68 17.64
N LYS A 8 4.02 49.27 16.81
CA LYS A 8 4.47 48.64 15.55
C LYS A 8 5.27 47.36 15.80
N ILE A 9 6.12 47.36 16.83
CA ILE A 9 6.91 46.18 17.20
C ILE A 9 5.98 45.02 17.69
N ILE A 10 4.98 45.38 18.53
CA ILE A 10 4.01 44.39 19.03
C ILE A 10 3.18 43.80 17.88
N ILE A 11 2.71 44.63 16.95
CA ILE A 11 1.93 44.13 15.78
C ILE A 11 2.80 43.25 14.91
N ALA A 12 4.06 43.59 14.68
CA ALA A 12 4.98 42.76 13.89
C ALA A 12 5.28 41.41 14.57
N SER A 13 5.49 41.39 15.90
CA SER A 13 5.75 40.17 16.64
C SER A 13 4.51 39.22 16.66
N VAL A 14 3.31 39.76 16.84
CA VAL A 14 2.07 38.99 16.78
C VAL A 14 1.85 38.43 15.38
N GLY A 15 2.15 39.18 14.33
CA GLY A 15 2.08 38.72 12.95
C GLY A 15 3.03 37.52 12.67
N VAL A 16 4.27 37.63 13.14
CA VAL A 16 5.25 36.52 12.98
C VAL A 16 4.79 35.26 13.72
N VAL A 17 4.30 35.37 14.95
CA VAL A 17 3.80 34.25 15.72
C VAL A 17 2.58 33.61 15.03
N ALA A 18 1.65 34.42 14.52
CA ALA A 18 0.49 33.89 13.80
C ALA A 18 0.90 33.12 12.54
N VAL A 19 1.84 33.63 11.75
CA VAL A 19 2.35 32.97 10.56
C VAL A 19 3.05 31.64 10.91
N THR A 20 3.88 31.63 11.96
CA THR A 20 4.58 30.41 12.40
C THR A 20 3.58 29.31 12.87
N VAL A 21 2.54 29.70 13.60
CA VAL A 21 1.48 28.77 14.04
C VAL A 21 0.73 28.19 12.83
N VAL A 22 0.37 29.02 11.85
CA VAL A 22 -0.31 28.55 10.62
C VAL A 22 0.59 27.60 9.83
N VAL A 23 1.88 27.90 9.69
CA VAL A 23 2.84 27.03 9.00
C VAL A 23 3.00 25.68 9.73
N ILE A 24 3.08 25.70 11.07
CA ILE A 24 3.18 24.48 11.88
C ILE A 24 1.91 23.63 11.73
N LEU A 25 0.72 24.26 11.77
CA LEU A 25 -0.55 23.56 11.56
C LEU A 25 -0.64 23.00 10.14
N TYR A 26 -0.24 23.76 9.13
CA TYR A 26 -0.21 23.30 7.75
C TYR A 26 0.74 22.10 7.57
N LEU A 27 1.95 22.17 8.11
CA LEU A 27 2.91 21.06 8.07
C LEU A 27 2.46 19.85 8.89
N SER A 28 1.72 20.07 9.99
CA SER A 28 1.17 18.96 10.77
C SER A 28 0.02 18.25 10.04
N VAL A 29 -0.83 18.99 9.33
CA VAL A 29 -1.90 18.40 8.50
C VAL A 29 -1.30 17.62 7.32
N TRP A 30 -0.28 18.17 6.65
CA TRP A 30 0.42 17.45 5.56
C TRP A 30 1.17 16.20 6.02
N ARG A 31 1.50 16.12 7.29
CA ARG A 31 2.19 14.95 7.87
C ARG A 31 1.22 13.82 8.28
N TRP A 32 -0.09 14.05 8.19
CA TRP A 32 -1.10 13.03 8.53
C TRP A 32 -1.48 12.14 7.35
N ASP A 33 -1.02 12.45 6.13
CA ASP A 33 -1.31 11.65 4.93
C ASP A 33 -0.29 10.53 4.67
N THR A 34 0.68 10.33 5.55
CA THR A 34 1.41 9.07 5.56
C THR A 34 0.55 8.05 6.30
N VAL A 35 -0.31 7.37 5.57
CA VAL A 35 -0.90 6.11 6.02
C VAL A 35 0.28 5.18 6.27
N THR A 36 0.71 5.11 7.52
CA THR A 36 1.62 4.05 7.95
C THR A 36 0.77 2.79 7.98
N TYR A 37 0.84 1.99 6.92
CA TYR A 37 0.41 0.61 6.99
C TYR A 37 1.32 -0.07 8.00
N THR A 38 0.86 -0.16 9.24
CA THR A 38 1.45 -1.08 10.19
C THR A 38 1.00 -2.47 9.75
N THR A 39 1.87 -3.19 9.08
CA THR A 39 1.73 -4.62 8.76
C THR A 39 1.78 -5.46 10.04
N ASN A 40 1.05 -5.07 11.06
CA ASN A 40 0.91 -5.81 12.29
C ASN A 40 -0.38 -6.59 12.20
N ASP A 41 -0.25 -7.85 11.91
CA ASP A 41 -1.21 -8.91 12.18
C ASP A 41 -1.73 -9.70 10.96
N PHE A 42 -0.83 -10.06 10.05
CA PHE A 42 -1.13 -11.19 9.17
C PHE A 42 0.06 -12.16 9.19
N SER A 43 -0.18 -13.31 9.82
CA SER A 43 0.61 -14.57 9.90
C SER A 43 2.11 -14.54 9.56
N ASP A 44 2.89 -15.18 10.41
CA ASP A 44 4.36 -15.36 10.45
C ASP A 44 5.06 -15.91 9.18
N ASP A 45 4.41 -15.90 8.02
CA ASP A 45 4.94 -16.42 6.76
C ASP A 45 5.22 -15.35 5.69
N TYR A 46 5.14 -14.04 6.03
CA TYR A 46 5.48 -13.00 5.07
C TYR A 46 6.98 -12.86 4.90
N VAL A 47 7.44 -13.08 3.68
CA VAL A 47 8.79 -12.68 3.27
C VAL A 47 8.91 -11.17 3.50
N SER A 48 9.75 -10.79 4.47
CA SER A 48 10.06 -9.38 4.71
C SER A 48 10.73 -8.81 3.45
N PHE A 49 10.07 -7.86 2.79
CA PHE A 49 10.66 -7.11 1.68
C PHE A 49 11.93 -6.33 2.10
N ASP A 50 12.16 -6.21 3.41
CA ASP A 50 13.26 -5.44 4.00
C ASP A 50 14.57 -6.21 4.10
N ASP A 51 14.63 -7.48 3.69
CA ASP A 51 15.90 -8.21 3.64
C ASP A 51 16.69 -7.80 2.40
N PRO A 52 17.79 -7.04 2.54
CA PRO A 52 18.58 -6.57 1.41
C PRO A 52 19.29 -7.71 0.65
N THR A 53 19.28 -8.92 1.18
CA THR A 53 19.85 -10.12 0.53
C THR A 53 18.85 -10.81 -0.37
N CYS A 54 17.53 -10.58 -0.19
CA CYS A 54 16.49 -11.09 -1.05
C CYS A 54 16.41 -10.31 -2.36
N ASN A 55 16.29 -11.02 -3.46
CA ASN A 55 16.11 -10.45 -4.80
C ASN A 55 14.85 -10.95 -5.52
N VAL A 56 14.04 -11.74 -4.85
CA VAL A 56 12.73 -12.21 -5.32
C VAL A 56 11.69 -11.95 -4.23
N ALA A 57 10.61 -11.29 -4.60
CA ALA A 57 9.47 -11.05 -3.72
C ALA A 57 8.46 -12.19 -3.86
N GLY A 58 7.91 -12.66 -2.74
CA GLY A 58 6.77 -13.58 -2.71
C GLY A 58 5.50 -12.82 -2.28
N ILE A 59 4.42 -12.97 -3.04
CA ILE A 59 3.12 -12.36 -2.73
C ILE A 59 2.08 -13.47 -2.77
N ASN A 60 1.22 -13.53 -1.74
CA ASN A 60 0.20 -14.56 -1.61
C ASN A 60 -1.15 -14.08 -2.14
N LEU A 61 -1.79 -14.90 -2.98
CA LEU A 61 -3.17 -14.76 -3.42
C LEU A 61 -3.92 -16.03 -3.02
N HIS A 62 -4.36 -16.09 -1.77
CA HIS A 62 -5.04 -17.23 -1.18
C HIS A 62 -6.50 -16.91 -0.86
N GLY A 63 -7.38 -17.89 -1.02
CA GLY A 63 -8.80 -17.76 -0.70
C GLY A 63 -9.61 -16.99 -1.75
N GLU A 64 -10.79 -16.50 -1.37
CA GLU A 64 -11.67 -15.76 -2.27
C GLU A 64 -11.15 -14.33 -2.52
N ILE A 65 -11.07 -13.93 -3.79
CA ILE A 65 -10.62 -12.59 -4.18
C ILE A 65 -11.73 -11.57 -3.93
N LEU A 66 -11.49 -10.66 -3.02
CA LEU A 66 -12.36 -9.52 -2.73
C LEU A 66 -11.65 -8.21 -3.11
N THR A 67 -12.42 -7.15 -3.38
CA THR A 67 -11.84 -5.83 -3.66
C THR A 67 -11.08 -5.31 -2.44
N TYR A 68 -11.69 -5.44 -1.26
CA TYR A 68 -11.10 -5.12 0.04
C TYR A 68 -11.63 -6.09 1.09
N VAL A 69 -10.89 -6.24 2.18
CA VAL A 69 -11.25 -7.09 3.32
C VAL A 69 -11.37 -6.22 4.56
N THR A 70 -12.40 -6.43 5.37
CA THR A 70 -12.61 -5.71 6.62
C THR A 70 -12.13 -6.54 7.82
N GLU A 71 -12.01 -5.92 9.02
CA GLU A 71 -11.62 -6.64 10.24
C GLU A 71 -12.58 -7.79 10.58
N ASP A 72 -13.87 -7.64 10.22
CA ASP A 72 -14.88 -8.69 10.46
C ASP A 72 -14.68 -9.92 9.55
N ASP A 73 -13.99 -9.75 8.42
CA ASP A 73 -13.71 -10.81 7.44
C ASP A 73 -12.47 -11.65 7.82
N SER A 74 -11.71 -11.24 8.84
CA SER A 74 -10.44 -11.87 9.25
C SER A 74 -10.56 -13.34 9.70
N VAL A 75 -11.77 -13.85 9.88
CA VAL A 75 -12.05 -15.25 10.26
C VAL A 75 -11.99 -16.19 9.05
N TYR A 76 -12.03 -15.65 7.84
CA TYR A 76 -12.06 -16.39 6.60
C TYR A 76 -10.79 -16.14 5.78
N ASP A 77 -10.44 -17.10 4.94
CA ASP A 77 -9.31 -16.97 4.01
C ASP A 77 -9.76 -16.19 2.77
N TYR A 78 -9.46 -14.89 2.78
CA TYR A 78 -9.77 -13.96 1.70
C TYR A 78 -8.50 -13.30 1.15
N ALA A 79 -8.43 -13.15 -0.17
CA ALA A 79 -7.43 -12.36 -0.84
C ALA A 79 -7.94 -10.93 -1.05
N SER A 80 -7.37 -9.95 -0.35
CA SER A 80 -7.68 -8.53 -0.58
C SER A 80 -6.98 -8.03 -1.84
N GLY A 81 -7.75 -7.68 -2.86
CA GLY A 81 -7.21 -7.09 -4.09
C GLY A 81 -6.42 -5.82 -3.83
N GLU A 82 -6.90 -4.96 -2.94
CA GLU A 82 -6.23 -3.72 -2.56
C GLU A 82 -4.85 -3.96 -1.92
N TYR A 83 -4.72 -4.92 -0.99
CA TYR A 83 -3.44 -5.23 -0.38
C TYR A 83 -2.47 -5.89 -1.37
N ILE A 84 -2.96 -6.82 -2.18
CA ILE A 84 -2.13 -7.47 -3.20
C ILE A 84 -1.62 -6.45 -4.24
N LEU A 85 -2.46 -5.49 -4.65
CA LEU A 85 -2.03 -4.39 -5.53
C LEU A 85 -0.92 -3.55 -4.88
N ALA A 86 -1.09 -3.19 -3.61
CA ALA A 86 -0.08 -2.42 -2.87
C ALA A 86 1.25 -3.19 -2.75
N ASP A 87 1.20 -4.49 -2.47
CA ASP A 87 2.39 -5.35 -2.39
C ASP A 87 3.09 -5.48 -3.74
N LEU A 88 2.32 -5.63 -4.83
CA LEU A 88 2.84 -5.69 -6.19
C LEU A 88 3.51 -4.39 -6.61
N GLU A 89 2.90 -3.25 -6.30
CA GLU A 89 3.46 -1.91 -6.54
C GLU A 89 4.77 -1.74 -5.77
N TYR A 90 4.75 -2.03 -4.46
CA TYR A 90 5.93 -1.92 -3.61
C TYR A 90 7.09 -2.82 -4.10
N ALA A 91 6.81 -4.10 -4.37
CA ALA A 91 7.82 -5.03 -4.91
C ALA A 91 8.32 -4.60 -6.30
N GLY A 92 7.41 -4.00 -7.10
CA GLY A 92 7.74 -3.44 -8.41
C GLY A 92 8.76 -2.31 -8.34
N ASP A 93 8.67 -1.46 -7.33
CA ASP A 93 9.52 -0.27 -7.18
C ASP A 93 10.88 -0.57 -6.50
N LEU A 94 11.00 -1.66 -5.74
CA LEU A 94 12.25 -1.99 -5.02
C LEU A 94 13.38 -2.40 -5.96
N GLU A 95 14.50 -1.67 -5.95
CA GLU A 95 15.65 -1.92 -6.84
C GLU A 95 16.35 -3.27 -6.61
N ASN A 96 16.33 -3.80 -5.38
CA ASN A 96 16.90 -5.10 -5.04
C ASN A 96 16.06 -6.27 -5.56
N ILE A 97 14.75 -6.11 -5.68
CA ILE A 97 13.85 -7.16 -6.20
C ILE A 97 13.97 -7.23 -7.73
N LYS A 98 14.23 -8.43 -8.23
CA LYS A 98 14.44 -8.71 -9.67
C LYS A 98 13.31 -9.52 -10.30
N ALA A 99 12.51 -10.20 -9.50
CA ALA A 99 11.34 -10.96 -9.91
C ALA A 99 10.32 -11.04 -8.77
N ILE A 100 9.07 -11.29 -9.13
CA ILE A 100 7.97 -11.48 -8.18
C ILE A 100 7.38 -12.86 -8.41
N ILE A 101 7.16 -13.62 -7.34
CA ILE A 101 6.39 -14.86 -7.35
C ILE A 101 5.02 -14.56 -6.75
N LEU A 102 3.97 -14.70 -7.53
CA LEU A 102 2.60 -14.66 -7.05
C LEU A 102 2.16 -16.10 -6.73
N GLU A 103 2.12 -16.45 -5.45
CA GLU A 103 1.66 -17.75 -4.99
C GLU A 103 0.13 -17.77 -4.97
N ILE A 104 -0.48 -18.66 -5.73
CA ILE A 104 -1.92 -18.70 -5.94
C ILE A 104 -2.52 -19.99 -5.39
N ASP A 105 -3.49 -19.85 -4.49
CA ASP A 105 -4.40 -20.91 -4.06
C ASP A 105 -5.81 -20.32 -3.89
N SER A 106 -6.52 -20.16 -5.01
CA SER A 106 -7.78 -19.43 -5.07
C SER A 106 -8.71 -19.98 -6.14
N TYR A 107 -9.99 -20.06 -5.81
CA TYR A 107 -11.06 -20.36 -6.77
C TYR A 107 -11.60 -19.10 -7.49
N GLY A 108 -10.99 -17.93 -7.26
CA GLY A 108 -11.40 -16.65 -7.80
C GLY A 108 -12.28 -15.86 -6.83
N GLY A 109 -13.07 -14.94 -7.34
CA GLY A 109 -13.91 -14.06 -6.53
C GLY A 109 -14.41 -12.86 -7.32
N SER A 110 -14.28 -11.66 -6.79
CA SER A 110 -14.70 -10.41 -7.42
C SER A 110 -14.12 -10.25 -8.83
N PRO A 111 -14.94 -10.12 -9.87
CA PRO A 111 -14.44 -9.87 -11.22
C PRO A 111 -13.66 -8.56 -11.34
N VAL A 112 -14.10 -7.52 -10.61
CA VAL A 112 -13.45 -6.19 -10.62
C VAL A 112 -12.04 -6.31 -10.04
N ALA A 113 -11.88 -6.87 -8.84
CA ALA A 113 -10.58 -7.04 -8.22
C ALA A 113 -9.65 -7.94 -9.06
N SER A 114 -10.19 -8.99 -9.66
CA SER A 114 -9.42 -9.88 -10.55
C SER A 114 -8.93 -9.15 -11.80
N GLU A 115 -9.77 -8.30 -12.39
CA GLU A 115 -9.40 -7.48 -13.55
C GLU A 115 -8.33 -6.45 -13.20
N GLU A 116 -8.48 -5.77 -12.07
CA GLU A 116 -7.51 -4.79 -11.59
C GLU A 116 -6.15 -5.44 -11.37
N LEU A 117 -6.09 -6.56 -10.66
CA LEU A 117 -4.87 -7.33 -10.45
C LEU A 117 -4.23 -7.78 -11.76
N ALA A 118 -5.00 -8.41 -12.64
CA ALA A 118 -4.50 -8.89 -13.92
C ALA A 118 -3.98 -7.77 -14.84
N ASN A 119 -4.61 -6.60 -14.82
CA ASN A 119 -4.16 -5.45 -15.58
C ASN A 119 -2.93 -4.80 -14.96
N PHE A 120 -2.87 -4.70 -13.63
CA PHE A 120 -1.73 -4.11 -12.92
C PHE A 120 -0.45 -4.93 -13.13
N ILE A 121 -0.53 -6.26 -13.01
CA ILE A 121 0.61 -7.16 -13.24
C ILE A 121 1.26 -6.92 -14.61
N LYS A 122 0.47 -6.63 -15.66
CA LYS A 122 0.99 -6.34 -17.01
C LYS A 122 1.76 -5.02 -17.10
N THR A 123 1.63 -4.14 -16.12
CA THR A 123 2.36 -2.86 -16.07
C THR A 123 3.70 -2.95 -15.34
N ILE A 124 3.96 -4.05 -14.65
CA ILE A 124 5.20 -4.26 -13.89
C ILE A 124 6.33 -4.63 -14.85
N ASP A 125 7.43 -3.87 -14.81
CA ASP A 125 8.60 -4.10 -15.69
C ASP A 125 9.43 -5.35 -15.30
N LYS A 126 9.14 -5.95 -14.13
CA LYS A 126 9.82 -7.14 -13.62
C LYS A 126 9.05 -8.41 -13.98
N PRO A 127 9.72 -9.56 -14.14
CA PRO A 127 9.03 -10.84 -14.29
C PRO A 127 8.13 -11.13 -13.09
N VAL A 128 6.85 -11.38 -13.37
CA VAL A 128 5.89 -11.90 -12.39
C VAL A 128 5.55 -13.33 -12.77
N ILE A 129 5.78 -14.26 -11.85
CA ILE A 129 5.62 -15.70 -12.06
C ILE A 129 4.46 -16.19 -11.20
N ALA A 130 3.40 -16.69 -11.82
CA ALA A 130 2.31 -17.34 -11.11
C ALA A 130 2.73 -18.74 -10.66
N MET A 131 2.75 -18.97 -9.36
CA MET A 131 3.01 -20.28 -8.74
C MET A 131 1.71 -20.83 -8.14
N VAL A 132 1.06 -21.74 -8.87
CA VAL A 132 -0.20 -22.34 -8.39
C VAL A 132 0.10 -23.46 -7.40
N ARG A 133 -0.44 -23.33 -6.17
CA ARG A 133 -0.31 -24.33 -5.10
C ARG A 133 -1.43 -25.38 -5.17
N GLY A 134 -2.66 -24.96 -4.93
CA GLY A 134 -3.82 -25.86 -4.92
C GLY A 134 -4.75 -25.59 -6.11
N ALA A 135 -5.20 -24.37 -6.28
CA ALA A 135 -6.12 -23.97 -7.32
C ALA A 135 -5.80 -22.61 -7.91
N ALA A 136 -6.10 -22.40 -9.18
CA ALA A 136 -6.23 -21.12 -9.83
C ALA A 136 -7.43 -21.20 -10.78
N ALA A 137 -8.61 -20.79 -10.32
CA ALA A 137 -9.83 -20.90 -11.09
C ALA A 137 -10.52 -19.54 -11.26
N SER A 138 -11.38 -19.40 -12.27
CA SER A 138 -12.15 -18.17 -12.50
C SER A 138 -11.26 -16.91 -12.48
N GLY A 139 -11.53 -15.93 -11.60
CA GLY A 139 -10.74 -14.71 -11.45
C GLY A 139 -9.26 -14.95 -11.13
N ALA A 140 -8.95 -15.97 -10.32
CA ALA A 140 -7.57 -16.34 -10.01
C ALA A 140 -6.82 -16.88 -11.23
N TYR A 141 -7.51 -17.61 -12.13
CA TYR A 141 -6.92 -18.04 -13.39
C TYR A 141 -6.65 -16.84 -14.32
N TRP A 142 -7.54 -15.86 -14.33
CA TRP A 142 -7.34 -14.63 -15.10
C TRP A 142 -6.11 -13.86 -14.61
N VAL A 143 -5.94 -13.75 -13.30
CA VAL A 143 -4.74 -13.13 -12.69
C VAL A 143 -3.45 -13.89 -13.03
N ALA A 144 -3.53 -15.22 -13.14
CA ALA A 144 -2.39 -16.11 -13.44
C ALA A 144 -1.98 -16.12 -14.93
N SER A 145 -2.83 -15.61 -15.84
CA SER A 145 -2.66 -15.72 -17.31
C SER A 145 -2.20 -14.42 -17.95
#